data_d95900891cb8f7f060455ffd8bd6cfb5
#
_entry.id   d95900891cb8f7f060455ffd8bd6cfb5
#
_cell.length_a   1.000
_cell.length_b   1.000
_cell.length_c   1.000
_cell.angle_alpha   90.00
_cell.angle_beta   90.00
_cell.angle_gamma   90.00
#
_symmetry.space_group_name_H-M   'P 1'
#
loop_
_entity.id
_entity.type
_entity.pdbx_description
1 polymer ?
#
loop_
_entity_poly.entity_id
_entity_poly.type
_entity_poly.pdbx_seq_one_letter_code
_entity_poly.pdbx_strand_id
1 'polypeptide(L)'
;LNGAMGTAVHMLDDVHGGAGQQLVDLLYKISENEELNDKDMEEFLGVYRKEVNPYVPGFGHRFHKPVDPRAPRLMSLVEGAKKNGVVKGNFMKIALQIERVLEKMKCKSVPMNIDGATAVIYAELGFASELARGLFCLARSVGAMAHGYEQMQQGGRNKGPTPPHYRWTYKSK
;
A
#
# COMPACT_ATOMS: atom_id res chain seq x y z
N LEU A 1 -3.70 -7.37 -25.89
CA LEU A 1 -3.05 -6.77 -24.70
C LEU A 1 -3.78 -5.54 -24.15
N ASN A 2 -4.22 -4.62 -25.03
CA ASN A 2 -4.93 -3.40 -24.58
C ASN A 2 -6.21 -3.72 -23.78
N GLY A 3 -7.02 -4.68 -24.24
CA GLY A 3 -8.21 -5.12 -23.49
C GLY A 3 -7.87 -5.73 -22.13
N ALA A 4 -6.81 -6.55 -22.05
CA ALA A 4 -6.34 -7.12 -20.78
C ALA A 4 -5.87 -6.03 -19.81
N MET A 5 -5.10 -5.07 -20.29
CA MET A 5 -4.64 -3.94 -19.48
C MET A 5 -5.81 -3.07 -19.01
N GLY A 6 -6.73 -2.70 -19.90
CA GLY A 6 -7.91 -1.92 -19.55
C GLY A 6 -8.76 -2.60 -18.49
N THR A 7 -9.06 -3.89 -18.66
CA THR A 7 -9.82 -4.67 -17.67
C THR A 7 -9.09 -4.76 -16.34
N ALA A 8 -7.77 -5.01 -16.36
CA ALA A 8 -6.98 -5.08 -15.13
C ALA A 8 -7.01 -3.75 -14.34
N VAL A 9 -6.94 -2.60 -15.04
CA VAL A 9 -7.03 -1.28 -14.40
C VAL A 9 -8.44 -1.02 -13.88
N HIS A 10 -9.49 -1.37 -14.62
CA HIS A 10 -10.87 -1.24 -14.16
C HIS A 10 -11.21 -2.05 -12.91
N MET A 11 -10.48 -3.13 -12.65
CA MET A 11 -10.64 -3.92 -11.42
C MET A 11 -9.96 -3.29 -10.19
N LEU A 12 -9.16 -2.24 -10.39
CA LEU A 12 -8.48 -1.54 -9.31
C LEU A 12 -9.38 -0.43 -8.77
N ASP A 13 -9.93 -0.66 -7.58
CA ASP A 13 -10.88 0.21 -6.91
C ASP A 13 -10.54 0.33 -5.42
N ASP A 14 -11.44 0.84 -4.60
CA ASP A 14 -11.21 1.11 -3.17
C ASP A 14 -10.76 -0.13 -2.38
N VAL A 15 -11.28 -1.30 -2.74
CA VAL A 15 -10.92 -2.58 -2.08
C VAL A 15 -9.55 -3.08 -2.52
N HIS A 16 -9.15 -2.83 -3.77
CA HIS A 16 -7.87 -3.29 -4.31
C HIS A 16 -7.21 -2.21 -5.15
N GLY A 17 -6.26 -1.50 -4.57
CA GLY A 17 -5.56 -0.37 -5.18
C GLY A 17 -5.86 0.99 -4.53
N GLY A 18 -6.92 1.09 -3.71
CA GLY A 18 -7.30 2.31 -3.02
C GLY A 18 -6.52 2.60 -1.73
N ALA A 19 -5.90 1.58 -1.13
CA ALA A 19 -5.25 1.71 0.17
C ALA A 19 -4.13 2.78 0.20
N GLY A 20 -3.38 2.93 -0.89
CA GLY A 20 -2.35 3.96 -1.01
C GLY A 20 -2.93 5.38 -0.96
N GLN A 21 -3.99 5.65 -1.73
CA GLN A 21 -4.71 6.93 -1.70
C GLN A 21 -5.28 7.20 -0.31
N GLN A 22 -6.01 6.23 0.26
CA GLN A 22 -6.64 6.36 1.57
C GLN A 22 -5.61 6.65 2.68
N LEU A 23 -4.41 6.08 2.59
CA LEU A 23 -3.37 6.37 3.56
C LEU A 23 -2.76 7.76 3.35
N VAL A 24 -2.54 8.21 2.11
CA VAL A 24 -2.07 9.59 1.87
C VAL A 24 -3.04 10.59 2.48
N ASP A 25 -4.36 10.43 2.28
CA ASP A 25 -5.39 11.26 2.91
C ASP A 25 -5.29 11.23 4.44
N LEU A 26 -5.09 10.05 5.02
CA LEU A 26 -4.95 9.89 6.46
C LEU A 26 -3.69 10.57 7.00
N LEU A 27 -2.56 10.42 6.30
CA LEU A 27 -1.29 11.06 6.67
C LEU A 27 -1.41 12.59 6.64
N TYR A 28 -2.06 13.14 5.63
CA TYR A 28 -2.31 14.58 5.56
C TYR A 28 -3.20 15.05 6.70
N LYS A 29 -4.32 14.38 6.97
CA LYS A 29 -5.18 14.71 8.12
C LYS A 29 -4.45 14.69 9.46
N ILE A 30 -3.59 13.71 9.68
CA ILE A 30 -2.78 13.64 10.90
C ILE A 30 -1.80 14.79 10.96
N SER A 31 -1.18 15.16 9.83
CA SER A 31 -0.18 16.23 9.77
C SER A 31 -0.74 17.64 9.95
N GLU A 32 -2.06 17.82 9.80
CA GLU A 32 -2.75 19.09 10.08
C GLU A 32 -2.90 19.37 11.58
N ASN A 33 -2.77 18.35 12.41
CA ASN A 33 -2.80 18.50 13.86
C ASN A 33 -1.40 18.84 14.40
N GLU A 34 -1.36 19.38 15.63
CA GLU A 34 -0.11 19.40 16.37
C GLU A 34 0.46 17.98 16.50
N GLU A 35 1.75 17.86 16.76
CA GLU A 35 2.42 16.56 16.83
C GLU A 35 1.75 15.66 17.88
N LEU A 36 0.99 14.66 17.41
CA LEU A 36 0.26 13.73 18.27
C LEU A 36 1.24 12.83 19.03
N ASN A 37 1.07 12.72 20.33
CA ASN A 37 1.73 11.66 21.10
C ASN A 37 1.07 10.31 20.86
N ASP A 38 1.64 9.22 21.36
CA ASP A 38 1.13 7.86 21.10
C ASP A 38 -0.29 7.62 21.65
N LYS A 39 -0.68 8.31 22.72
CA LYS A 39 -2.04 8.21 23.29
C LYS A 39 -3.07 8.91 22.40
N ASP A 40 -2.74 10.12 21.95
CA ASP A 40 -3.62 10.87 21.07
C ASP A 40 -3.75 10.18 19.71
N MET A 41 -2.67 9.57 19.20
CA MET A 41 -2.70 8.74 18.00
C MET A 41 -3.56 7.50 18.19
N GLU A 42 -3.52 6.86 19.35
CA GLU A 42 -4.38 5.69 19.66
C GLU A 42 -5.85 6.08 19.66
N GLU A 43 -6.21 7.22 20.25
CA GLU A 43 -7.57 7.74 20.24
C GLU A 43 -8.02 8.10 18.83
N PHE A 44 -7.21 8.82 18.07
CA PHE A 44 -7.48 9.17 16.67
C PHE A 44 -7.72 7.93 15.81
N LEU A 45 -6.85 6.93 15.89
CA LEU A 45 -7.00 5.68 15.15
C LEU A 45 -8.21 4.86 15.63
N GLY A 46 -8.56 4.95 16.90
CA GLY A 46 -9.76 4.37 17.48
C GLY A 46 -11.04 4.92 16.83
N VAL A 47 -11.14 6.24 16.74
CA VAL A 47 -12.25 6.94 16.07
C VAL A 47 -12.26 6.60 14.57
N TYR A 48 -11.14 6.71 13.89
CA TYR A 48 -11.02 6.35 12.47
C TYR A 48 -11.53 4.94 12.17
N ARG A 49 -11.13 3.97 12.99
CA ARG A 49 -11.52 2.55 12.80
C ARG A 49 -13.00 2.30 13.07
N LYS A 50 -13.63 3.10 13.89
CA LYS A 50 -15.05 2.99 14.21
C LYS A 50 -15.95 3.66 13.16
N GLU A 51 -15.52 4.81 12.66
CA GLU A 51 -16.37 5.69 11.84
C GLU A 51 -16.08 5.63 10.36
N VAL A 52 -14.84 5.33 9.97
CA VAL A 52 -14.40 5.38 8.56
C VAL A 52 -14.09 3.99 8.01
N ASN A 53 -13.14 3.29 8.58
CA ASN A 53 -12.71 1.97 8.09
C ASN A 53 -12.16 1.14 9.25
N PRO A 54 -12.67 -0.09 9.50
CA PRO A 54 -12.19 -0.96 10.57
C PRO A 54 -10.72 -1.35 10.43
N TYR A 55 -10.14 -1.16 9.26
CA TYR A 55 -8.72 -1.36 8.97
C TYR A 55 -8.05 -0.04 8.64
N VAL A 56 -6.85 0.20 9.20
CA VAL A 56 -6.01 1.32 8.79
C VAL A 56 -5.34 0.94 7.46
N PRO A 57 -5.56 1.70 6.37
CA PRO A 57 -5.00 1.38 5.07
C PRO A 57 -3.47 1.41 5.11
N GLY A 58 -2.81 0.58 4.30
CA GLY A 58 -1.35 0.53 4.23
C GLY A 58 -0.67 -0.31 5.32
N PHE A 59 -1.43 -0.93 6.23
CA PHE A 59 -0.88 -1.75 7.32
C PHE A 59 -1.48 -3.15 7.35
N GLY A 60 -0.62 -4.14 7.60
CA GLY A 60 -0.94 -5.55 7.53
C GLY A 60 -0.95 -6.09 6.11
N HIS A 61 -0.71 -7.39 5.95
CA HIS A 61 -0.74 -8.06 4.67
C HIS A 61 -1.31 -9.47 4.79
N ARG A 62 -2.03 -9.91 3.75
CA ARG A 62 -2.66 -11.24 3.75
C ARG A 62 -1.64 -12.38 3.72
N PHE A 63 -0.57 -12.20 2.94
CA PHE A 63 0.43 -13.24 2.68
C PHE A 63 1.79 -12.95 3.33
N HIS A 64 2.25 -11.70 3.34
CA HIS A 64 3.54 -11.32 3.91
C HIS A 64 3.43 -11.14 5.42
N LYS A 65 4.00 -12.06 6.16
CA LYS A 65 4.07 -12.05 7.64
C LYS A 65 5.43 -12.58 8.08
N PRO A 66 6.04 -12.06 9.12
CA PRO A 66 5.57 -10.96 9.96
C PRO A 66 5.75 -9.58 9.33
N VAL A 67 6.47 -9.43 8.23
CA VAL A 67 6.82 -8.17 7.57
C VAL A 67 6.60 -8.28 6.06
N ASP A 68 6.11 -7.23 5.42
CA ASP A 68 6.15 -7.10 3.96
C ASP A 68 7.59 -6.70 3.55
N PRO A 69 8.35 -7.58 2.85
CA PRO A 69 9.78 -7.35 2.59
C PRO A 69 10.05 -6.11 1.71
N ARG A 70 9.03 -5.59 1.03
CA ARG A 70 9.15 -4.41 0.16
C ARG A 70 9.18 -3.11 0.96
N ALA A 71 8.41 -3.03 2.04
CA ALA A 71 8.27 -1.81 2.84
C ALA A 71 9.59 -1.35 3.48
N PRO A 72 10.41 -2.18 4.14
CA PRO A 72 11.68 -1.74 4.72
C PRO A 72 12.64 -1.17 3.66
N ARG A 73 12.66 -1.74 2.44
CA ARG A 73 13.50 -1.23 1.36
C ARG A 73 13.07 0.18 0.93
N LEU A 74 11.77 0.42 0.80
CA LEU A 74 11.24 1.75 0.44
C LEU A 74 11.49 2.76 1.57
N MET A 75 11.30 2.36 2.82
CA MET A 75 11.59 3.24 3.96
C MET A 75 13.09 3.60 4.04
N SER A 76 13.99 2.69 3.71
CA SER A 76 15.42 3.00 3.63
C SER A 76 15.75 4.03 2.55
N LEU A 77 15.01 4.06 1.44
CA LEU A 77 15.15 5.09 0.41
C LEU A 77 14.62 6.45 0.89
N VAL A 78 13.50 6.49 1.62
CA VAL A 78 12.99 7.72 2.23
C VAL A 78 14.02 8.28 3.23
N GLU A 79 14.59 7.43 4.07
CA GLU A 79 15.64 7.84 5.02
C GLU A 79 16.88 8.39 4.31
N GLY A 80 17.29 7.78 3.20
CA GLY A 80 18.36 8.28 2.35
C GLY A 80 18.05 9.64 1.74
N ALA A 81 16.83 9.82 1.21
CA ALA A 81 16.35 11.07 0.65
C ALA A 81 16.28 12.20 1.72
N LYS A 82 15.85 11.84 2.94
CA LYS A 82 15.86 12.76 4.08
C LYS A 82 17.27 13.22 4.44
N LYS A 83 18.25 12.30 4.52
CA LYS A 83 19.66 12.64 4.77
C LYS A 83 20.24 13.57 3.72
N ASN A 84 19.76 13.46 2.49
CA ASN A 84 20.18 14.32 1.39
C ASN A 84 19.36 15.62 1.28
N GLY A 85 18.43 15.89 2.20
CA GLY A 85 17.60 17.08 2.21
C GLY A 85 16.53 17.15 1.12
N VAL A 86 16.23 16.04 0.45
CA VAL A 86 15.21 15.95 -0.62
C VAL A 86 13.80 15.92 -0.05
N VAL A 87 13.60 15.23 1.08
CA VAL A 87 12.32 15.17 1.81
C VAL A 87 12.54 15.46 3.30
N LYS A 88 11.46 15.79 4.01
CA LYS A 88 11.53 16.10 5.44
C LYS A 88 11.50 14.86 6.34
N GLY A 89 10.85 13.79 5.92
CA GLY A 89 10.67 12.57 6.70
C GLY A 89 9.54 12.64 7.73
N ASN A 90 8.67 13.64 7.64
CA ASN A 90 7.56 13.82 8.56
C ASN A 90 6.51 12.74 8.43
N PHE A 91 6.12 12.40 7.21
CA PHE A 91 5.11 11.38 6.95
C PHE A 91 5.64 9.97 7.25
N MET A 92 6.93 9.73 7.02
CA MET A 92 7.57 8.50 7.49
C MET A 92 7.50 8.37 9.01
N LYS A 93 7.76 9.46 9.77
CA LYS A 93 7.64 9.48 11.24
C LYS A 93 6.23 9.13 11.68
N ILE A 94 5.21 9.76 11.07
CA ILE A 94 3.79 9.50 11.35
C ILE A 94 3.45 8.04 11.05
N ALA A 95 3.84 7.51 9.89
CA ALA A 95 3.52 6.15 9.49
C ALA A 95 4.17 5.09 10.41
N LEU A 96 5.40 5.30 10.84
CA LEU A 96 6.06 4.43 11.83
C LEU A 96 5.40 4.54 13.22
N GLN A 97 4.87 5.70 13.57
CA GLN A 97 4.08 5.86 14.79
C GLN A 97 2.75 5.11 14.70
N ILE A 98 2.04 5.19 13.57
CA ILE A 98 0.82 4.42 13.33
C ILE A 98 1.10 2.92 13.48
N GLU A 99 2.17 2.40 12.88
CA GLU A 99 2.56 0.98 12.97
C GLU A 99 2.73 0.56 14.42
N ARG A 100 3.52 1.31 15.20
CA ARG A 100 3.78 1.06 16.62
C ARG A 100 2.51 1.09 17.46
N VAL A 101 1.64 2.08 17.23
CA VAL A 101 0.36 2.22 17.96
C VAL A 101 -0.59 1.08 17.59
N LEU A 102 -0.69 0.71 16.31
CA LEU A 102 -1.52 -0.43 15.88
C LEU A 102 -1.07 -1.76 16.49
N GLU A 103 0.24 -1.99 16.59
CA GLU A 103 0.78 -3.18 17.24
C GLU A 103 0.34 -3.24 18.71
N LYS A 104 0.45 -2.12 19.43
CA LYS A 104 0.00 -1.99 20.81
C LYS A 104 -1.50 -2.22 20.96
N MET A 105 -2.33 -1.56 20.14
CA MET A 105 -3.79 -1.69 20.18
C MET A 105 -4.29 -3.10 19.88
N LYS A 106 -3.61 -3.85 19.04
CA LYS A 106 -4.01 -5.18 18.59
C LYS A 106 -3.29 -6.32 19.30
N CYS A 107 -2.32 -6.03 20.16
CA CYS A 107 -1.43 -7.00 20.81
C CYS A 107 -0.82 -8.00 19.80
N LYS A 108 -0.58 -7.56 18.58
CA LYS A 108 0.06 -8.32 17.51
C LYS A 108 0.64 -7.40 16.45
N SER A 109 1.68 -7.87 15.77
CA SER A 109 2.29 -7.11 14.67
C SER A 109 1.29 -6.84 13.53
N VAL A 110 1.23 -5.57 13.10
CA VAL A 110 0.47 -5.08 11.95
C VAL A 110 1.40 -4.20 11.13
N PRO A 111 2.41 -4.81 10.48
CA PRO A 111 3.47 -4.05 9.83
C PRO A 111 2.96 -3.26 8.62
N MET A 112 3.67 -2.18 8.32
CA MET A 112 3.49 -1.43 7.07
C MET A 112 3.67 -2.37 5.88
N ASN A 113 2.74 -2.30 4.93
CA ASN A 113 2.82 -3.05 3.68
C ASN A 113 3.29 -2.14 2.52
N ILE A 114 3.29 -2.67 1.29
CA ILE A 114 3.74 -1.93 0.11
C ILE A 114 2.91 -0.67 -0.13
N ASP A 115 1.59 -0.71 0.09
CA ASP A 115 0.71 0.45 -0.10
C ASP A 115 1.03 1.53 0.94
N GLY A 116 1.34 1.12 2.17
CA GLY A 116 1.79 2.01 3.23
C GLY A 116 3.11 2.71 2.89
N ALA A 117 4.09 1.94 2.45
CA ALA A 117 5.40 2.46 2.11
C ALA A 117 5.38 3.41 0.90
N THR A 118 4.57 3.11 -0.13
CA THR A 118 4.41 3.99 -1.29
C THR A 118 3.63 5.26 -0.94
N ALA A 119 2.60 5.15 -0.09
CA ALA A 119 1.85 6.32 0.40
C ALA A 119 2.76 7.31 1.15
N VAL A 120 3.67 6.81 1.99
CA VAL A 120 4.68 7.64 2.65
C VAL A 120 5.52 8.40 1.62
N ILE A 121 6.02 7.72 0.60
CA ILE A 121 6.83 8.36 -0.46
C ILE A 121 6.03 9.46 -1.16
N TYR A 122 4.78 9.18 -1.54
CA TYR A 122 3.95 10.16 -2.25
C TYR A 122 3.63 11.37 -1.37
N ALA A 123 3.33 11.16 -0.09
CA ALA A 123 3.10 12.25 0.86
C ALA A 123 4.37 13.08 1.09
N GLU A 124 5.54 12.47 1.25
CA GLU A 124 6.83 13.17 1.39
C GLU A 124 7.16 14.03 0.16
N LEU A 125 6.75 13.59 -1.02
CA LEU A 125 6.92 14.33 -2.28
C LEU A 125 5.80 15.37 -2.53
N GLY A 126 4.80 15.45 -1.65
CA GLY A 126 3.70 16.42 -1.76
C GLY A 126 2.68 16.10 -2.86
N PHE A 127 2.53 14.84 -3.25
CA PHE A 127 1.54 14.44 -4.24
C PHE A 127 0.12 14.49 -3.64
N ALA A 128 -0.86 14.93 -4.46
CA ALA A 128 -2.26 14.76 -4.12
C ALA A 128 -2.60 13.27 -3.97
N SER A 129 -3.51 12.95 -3.07
CA SER A 129 -3.84 11.56 -2.73
C SER A 129 -4.37 10.76 -3.92
N GLU A 130 -5.13 11.41 -4.80
CA GLU A 130 -5.67 10.80 -6.02
C GLU A 130 -4.56 10.30 -6.97
N LEU A 131 -3.41 10.98 -6.99
CA LEU A 131 -2.26 10.55 -7.77
C LEU A 131 -1.67 9.23 -7.26
N ALA A 132 -1.76 8.94 -5.97
CA ALA A 132 -1.28 7.68 -5.41
C ALA A 132 -2.01 6.48 -6.05
N ARG A 133 -3.32 6.58 -6.24
CA ARG A 133 -4.11 5.57 -6.96
C ARG A 133 -3.70 5.47 -8.43
N GLY A 134 -3.56 6.59 -9.11
CA GLY A 134 -3.12 6.63 -10.51
C GLY A 134 -1.75 5.98 -10.70
N LEU A 135 -0.80 6.26 -9.83
CA LEU A 135 0.54 5.66 -9.85
C LEU A 135 0.52 4.17 -9.54
N PHE A 136 -0.37 3.72 -8.64
CA PHE A 136 -0.59 2.29 -8.43
C PHE A 136 -1.12 1.61 -9.70
N CYS A 137 -2.12 2.18 -10.36
CA CYS A 137 -2.65 1.67 -11.63
C CYS A 137 -1.57 1.61 -12.71
N LEU A 138 -0.77 2.66 -12.84
CA LEU A 138 0.35 2.73 -13.79
C LEU A 138 1.37 1.61 -13.51
N ALA A 139 1.80 1.45 -12.28
CA ALA A 139 2.75 0.40 -11.88
C ALA A 139 2.18 -1.01 -12.13
N ARG A 140 0.90 -1.23 -11.82
CA ARG A 140 0.23 -2.52 -12.02
C ARG A 140 0.01 -2.83 -13.51
N SER A 141 -0.22 -1.83 -14.37
CA SER A 141 -0.43 -2.04 -15.79
C SER A 141 0.78 -2.65 -16.49
N VAL A 142 2.00 -2.37 -16.03
CA VAL A 142 3.22 -3.01 -16.53
C VAL A 142 3.19 -4.53 -16.27
N GLY A 143 2.83 -4.94 -15.06
CA GLY A 143 2.66 -6.37 -14.73
C GLY A 143 1.52 -7.02 -15.49
N ALA A 144 0.39 -6.33 -15.64
CA ALA A 144 -0.74 -6.83 -16.42
C ALA A 144 -0.37 -7.06 -17.89
N MET A 145 0.40 -6.14 -18.47
CA MET A 145 0.91 -6.28 -19.84
C MET A 145 1.87 -7.47 -19.94
N ALA A 146 2.82 -7.60 -19.03
CA ALA A 146 3.80 -8.70 -19.04
C ALA A 146 3.10 -10.06 -18.93
N HIS A 147 2.19 -10.23 -17.99
CA HIS A 147 1.43 -11.48 -17.83
C HIS A 147 0.51 -11.76 -19.02
N GLY A 148 -0.13 -10.74 -19.58
CA GLY A 148 -0.95 -10.90 -20.78
C GLY A 148 -0.12 -11.36 -21.97
N TYR A 149 1.08 -10.80 -22.15
CA TYR A 149 2.00 -11.21 -23.21
C TYR A 149 2.50 -12.66 -23.00
N GLU A 150 2.93 -12.99 -21.78
CA GLU A 150 3.35 -14.35 -21.43
C GLU A 150 2.24 -15.38 -21.71
N GLN A 151 1.01 -15.07 -21.31
CA GLN A 151 -0.16 -15.94 -21.58
C GLN A 151 -0.39 -16.16 -23.08
N MET A 152 -0.20 -15.11 -23.90
CA MET A 152 -0.30 -15.25 -25.37
C MET A 152 0.78 -16.17 -25.93
N GLN A 153 2.01 -16.11 -25.41
CA GLN A 153 3.10 -16.99 -25.84
C GLN A 153 2.89 -18.44 -25.40
N GLN A 154 2.26 -18.66 -24.26
CA GLN A 154 1.93 -19.99 -23.75
C GLN A 154 0.77 -20.65 -24.51
N GLY A 155 -0.04 -19.89 -25.23
CA GLY A 155 -1.19 -20.39 -25.97
C GLY A 155 -2.29 -21.01 -25.11
N GLY A 156 -2.27 -20.74 -23.81
CA GLY A 156 -3.23 -21.30 -22.85
C GLY A 156 -4.64 -20.74 -23.03
N ARG A 157 -5.65 -21.63 -23.00
CA ARG A 157 -7.05 -21.20 -23.01
C ARG A 157 -7.49 -20.76 -21.63
N ASN A 158 -8.26 -19.67 -21.55
CA ASN A 158 -8.94 -19.30 -20.31
C ASN A 158 -9.92 -20.39 -19.88
N LYS A 159 -9.76 -20.93 -18.68
CA LYS A 159 -10.58 -21.99 -18.09
C LYS A 159 -11.55 -21.46 -17.03
N GLY A 160 -11.73 -20.15 -16.93
CA GLY A 160 -12.54 -19.51 -15.91
C GLY A 160 -11.78 -19.24 -14.60
N PRO A 161 -12.51 -18.88 -13.53
CA PRO A 161 -11.89 -18.52 -12.25
C PRO A 161 -11.19 -19.74 -11.61
N THR A 162 -10.03 -19.47 -11.01
CA THR A 162 -9.27 -20.51 -10.29
C THR A 162 -9.98 -20.86 -8.99
N PRO A 163 -10.19 -22.15 -8.69
CA PRO A 163 -10.76 -22.58 -7.43
C PRO A 163 -9.96 -22.07 -6.22
N PRO A 164 -10.60 -21.74 -5.08
CA PRO A 164 -9.93 -21.14 -3.93
C PRO A 164 -8.79 -21.97 -3.32
N HIS A 165 -8.85 -23.29 -3.48
CA HIS A 165 -7.84 -24.22 -2.96
C HIS A 165 -6.66 -24.45 -3.93
N TYR A 166 -6.74 -23.91 -5.15
CA TYR A 166 -5.67 -24.04 -6.13
C TYR A 166 -4.58 -23.02 -5.83
N ARG A 167 -3.37 -23.51 -5.55
CA ARG A 167 -2.20 -22.64 -5.31
C ARG A 167 -1.44 -22.41 -6.61
N TRP A 168 -1.10 -21.16 -6.85
CA TRP A 168 -0.26 -20.78 -7.98
C TRP A 168 1.16 -21.28 -7.76
N THR A 169 1.72 -21.93 -8.76
CA THR A 169 3.15 -22.27 -8.79
C THR A 169 3.76 -21.61 -10.02
N TYR A 170 4.72 -20.72 -9.79
CA TYR A 170 5.52 -20.16 -10.87
C TYR A 170 6.70 -21.10 -11.13
N LYS A 171 6.89 -21.51 -12.39
CA LYS A 171 8.09 -22.19 -12.86
C LYS A 171 8.77 -21.25 -13.86
N SER A 172 9.96 -20.75 -13.52
CA SER A 172 10.81 -20.08 -14.50
C SER A 172 11.19 -21.05 -15.61
N LYS A 173 11.17 -20.62 -16.85
CA LYS A 173 11.77 -21.35 -17.96
C LYS A 173 13.28 -21.25 -17.88
#